data_f269544d720239f6de881e7a274ec266
#
_entry.id   f269544d720239f6de881e7a274ec266
#
_cell.length_a   1.000
_cell.length_b   1.000
_cell.length_c   1.000
_cell.angle_alpha   90.00
_cell.angle_beta   90.00
_cell.angle_gamma   90.00
#
_symmetry.space_group_name_H-M   'P 1'
#
loop_
_entity.id
_entity.type
_entity.pdbx_description
1 polymer ?
#
loop_
_entity_poly.entity_id
_entity_poly.type
_entity_poly.pdbx_seq_one_letter_code
_entity_poly.pdbx_strand_id
1 'polypeptide(L)'
;MKSKNIILFTVLLIVGIGIISCSENKNRSEDMGKEYEKGTFGYDLNYLSEKDSIILLKSEDEKAQIILSAKYQAKVFTSTANGLEGNSHGFVNYKFFDSGIVDEHMNGFGGENRLWLGPEGGRYSIFFEPGHEQIFENWHTPKAIDIEVWEVKDADNNNATFIKDIVLNNYKGTRLKLAVERTISLLNEEEIERKLKLKIPQGVNSVAYSTVNKITNQNDFKWDKETGTICIWMLDMFNPSDSAVTIIPYHKGDPKELGNIVKSDYFGEISSDRLIDQDGVLLFKTDGKSRGKLGMNALRTRGIAGNYDPITNRLTVVTFGVNPKFVYLNQEWNPETDPIVGDALNAYNDGPLEDGSIMGPFLELESSSPAAFLEPGQTLSHKHNVFHFVGDELMLSQISEVLLGTSLDTLKSVF
;
A
#
# COMPACT_ATOMS: atom_id res chain seq x y z
N MET A 1 -11.67 83.34 31.04
CA MET A 1 -12.07 82.08 31.63
C MET A 1 -12.90 81.33 30.58
N LYS A 2 -12.31 80.38 29.89
CA LYS A 2 -13.01 79.59 28.87
C LYS A 2 -12.98 78.13 29.27
N SER A 3 -14.16 77.58 29.52
CA SER A 3 -14.41 76.17 29.80
C SER A 3 -14.24 75.37 28.48
N LYS A 4 -13.47 74.27 28.50
CA LYS A 4 -13.36 73.31 27.42
C LYS A 4 -14.18 72.07 27.75
N ASN A 5 -15.24 71.88 26.99
CA ASN A 5 -16.01 70.61 27.00
C ASN A 5 -15.24 69.51 26.26
N ILE A 6 -14.99 68.43 26.97
CA ILE A 6 -14.45 67.19 26.38
C ILE A 6 -15.65 66.27 26.10
N ILE A 7 -15.87 65.98 24.81
CA ILE A 7 -16.86 65.00 24.34
C ILE A 7 -16.16 63.64 24.31
N LEU A 8 -16.67 62.71 25.13
CA LEU A 8 -16.20 61.32 25.18
C LEU A 8 -16.97 60.49 24.13
N PHE A 9 -16.28 60.08 23.06
CA PHE A 9 -16.82 59.13 22.11
C PHE A 9 -16.61 57.71 22.61
N THR A 10 -17.68 57.05 23.00
CA THR A 10 -17.68 55.62 23.32
C THR A 10 -17.82 54.82 22.03
N VAL A 11 -16.73 54.15 21.59
CA VAL A 11 -16.76 53.22 20.49
C VAL A 11 -17.25 51.87 21.04
N LEU A 12 -18.42 51.45 20.60
CA LEU A 12 -18.98 50.12 20.88
C LEU A 12 -18.34 49.11 19.90
N LEU A 13 -17.39 48.29 20.40
CA LEU A 13 -16.81 47.19 19.63
C LEU A 13 -17.77 45.97 19.70
N ILE A 14 -18.50 45.70 18.64
CA ILE A 14 -19.31 44.50 18.52
C ILE A 14 -18.33 43.37 18.13
N VAL A 15 -17.97 42.52 19.09
CA VAL A 15 -17.25 41.26 18.83
C VAL A 15 -18.31 40.23 18.36
N GLY A 16 -18.37 40.04 17.06
CA GLY A 16 -19.09 38.92 16.47
C GLY A 16 -18.29 37.65 16.73
N ILE A 17 -18.63 36.88 17.75
CA ILE A 17 -18.12 35.52 17.94
C ILE A 17 -18.83 34.63 16.97
N GLY A 18 -18.13 34.22 15.90
CA GLY A 18 -18.59 33.22 14.96
C GLY A 18 -18.70 31.87 15.67
N ILE A 19 -19.94 31.41 15.86
CA ILE A 19 -20.23 30.03 16.27
C ILE A 19 -20.21 29.18 15.01
N ILE A 20 -19.02 28.80 14.57
CA ILE A 20 -18.80 27.77 13.57
C ILE A 20 -17.63 26.94 14.07
N SER A 21 -17.86 25.95 14.90
CA SER A 21 -16.99 24.78 15.15
C SER A 21 -17.50 23.87 16.28
N CYS A 22 -18.79 23.62 16.40
CA CYS A 22 -19.28 22.68 17.43
C CYS A 22 -20.02 21.45 16.90
N SER A 23 -20.31 21.35 15.60
CA SER A 23 -21.03 20.18 15.07
C SER A 23 -20.12 19.01 14.70
N GLU A 24 -18.94 19.27 14.13
CA GLU A 24 -17.99 18.19 13.74
C GLU A 24 -17.38 17.47 14.94
N ASN A 25 -17.05 18.21 16.00
CA ASN A 25 -16.49 17.60 17.21
C ASN A 25 -17.53 16.80 18.03
N LYS A 26 -18.82 17.12 17.91
CA LYS A 26 -19.87 16.39 18.63
C LYS A 26 -20.14 15.03 18.01
N ASN A 27 -20.22 14.94 16.68
CA ASN A 27 -20.42 13.68 15.96
C ASN A 27 -19.24 12.72 16.17
N ARG A 28 -18.01 13.24 16.14
CA ARG A 28 -16.79 12.43 16.39
C ARG A 28 -16.74 11.87 17.83
N SER A 29 -17.28 12.57 18.83
CA SER A 29 -17.33 12.11 20.23
C SER A 29 -18.47 11.11 20.48
N GLU A 30 -19.54 11.15 19.69
CA GLU A 30 -20.65 10.19 19.78
C GLU A 30 -20.31 8.86 19.09
N ASP A 31 -19.57 8.88 17.97
CA ASP A 31 -19.14 7.67 17.26
C ASP A 31 -17.99 6.92 17.98
N MET A 32 -17.09 7.61 18.69
CA MET A 32 -16.01 6.98 19.45
C MET A 32 -16.45 6.20 20.69
N GLY A 33 -17.72 6.29 21.09
CA GLY A 33 -18.29 5.52 22.20
C GLY A 33 -19.15 4.32 21.77
N LYS A 34 -19.35 4.13 20.46
CA LYS A 34 -20.12 3.01 19.92
C LYS A 34 -19.24 1.76 19.81
N GLU A 35 -19.73 0.64 20.32
CA GLU A 35 -19.12 -0.67 20.08
C GLU A 35 -19.41 -1.13 18.65
N TYR A 36 -18.33 -1.46 17.91
CA TYR A 36 -18.38 -2.05 16.59
C TYR A 36 -17.88 -3.49 16.64
N GLU A 37 -18.42 -4.34 15.77
CA GLU A 37 -17.97 -5.73 15.65
C GLU A 37 -16.55 -5.78 15.05
N LYS A 38 -15.71 -6.68 15.55
CA LYS A 38 -14.36 -6.88 15.04
C LYS A 38 -14.40 -7.29 13.55
N GLY A 39 -13.59 -6.63 12.72
CA GLY A 39 -13.57 -6.79 11.28
C GLY A 39 -14.33 -5.68 10.54
N THR A 40 -15.09 -4.83 11.27
CA THR A 40 -15.67 -3.61 10.71
C THR A 40 -14.68 -2.44 10.77
N PHE A 41 -14.87 -1.47 9.89
CA PHE A 41 -14.05 -0.27 9.85
C PHE A 41 -14.16 0.57 11.15
N GLY A 42 -15.34 0.65 11.74
CA GLY A 42 -15.56 1.36 13.00
C GLY A 42 -14.79 0.73 14.16
N TYR A 43 -14.65 -0.61 14.18
CA TYR A 43 -13.79 -1.28 15.15
C TYR A 43 -12.33 -0.86 15.00
N ASP A 44 -11.81 -0.90 13.77
CA ASP A 44 -10.42 -0.52 13.49
C ASP A 44 -10.15 0.95 13.75
N LEU A 45 -11.11 1.82 13.42
CA LEU A 45 -11.04 3.24 13.71
C LEU A 45 -10.89 3.50 15.20
N ASN A 46 -11.71 2.86 16.04
CA ASN A 46 -11.63 2.99 17.49
C ASN A 46 -10.29 2.42 18.01
N TYR A 47 -9.95 1.20 17.59
CA TYR A 47 -8.72 0.53 18.01
C TYR A 47 -7.46 1.31 17.67
N LEU A 48 -7.34 1.77 16.43
CA LEU A 48 -6.15 2.50 15.96
C LEU A 48 -6.08 3.92 16.56
N SER A 49 -7.23 4.55 16.85
CA SER A 49 -7.28 5.85 17.54
C SER A 49 -6.75 5.81 18.97
N GLU A 50 -6.76 4.64 19.62
CA GLU A 50 -6.12 4.43 20.91
C GLU A 50 -4.59 4.30 20.81
N LYS A 51 -4.07 3.92 19.66
CA LYS A 51 -2.63 3.68 19.42
C LYS A 51 -1.91 4.90 18.83
N ASP A 52 -2.62 5.77 18.11
CA ASP A 52 -2.06 6.96 17.43
C ASP A 52 -3.10 8.06 17.17
N SER A 53 -2.59 9.26 16.92
CA SER A 53 -3.36 10.36 16.31
C SER A 53 -3.51 10.10 14.82
N ILE A 54 -4.52 9.32 14.45
CA ILE A 54 -4.77 8.93 13.06
C ILE A 54 -5.32 10.08 12.22
N ILE A 55 -5.13 10.00 10.89
CA ILE A 55 -5.77 10.86 9.90
C ILE A 55 -6.84 10.03 9.19
N LEU A 56 -8.08 10.54 9.18
CA LEU A 56 -9.21 9.92 8.51
C LEU A 56 -9.55 10.73 7.27
N LEU A 57 -9.41 10.13 6.07
CA LEU A 57 -9.96 10.68 4.84
C LEU A 57 -11.32 10.04 4.59
N LYS A 58 -12.30 10.82 4.15
CA LYS A 58 -13.67 10.34 3.95
C LYS A 58 -14.40 11.06 2.83
N SER A 59 -15.24 10.32 2.10
CA SER A 59 -16.18 10.87 1.11
C SER A 59 -17.26 11.72 1.79
N GLU A 60 -17.95 12.56 1.01
CA GLU A 60 -19.03 13.43 1.53
C GLU A 60 -20.18 12.63 2.16
N ASP A 61 -20.48 11.43 1.63
CA ASP A 61 -21.52 10.53 2.15
C ASP A 61 -21.00 9.59 3.25
N GLU A 62 -19.73 9.74 3.64
CA GLU A 62 -19.02 8.94 4.66
C GLU A 62 -19.02 7.43 4.42
N LYS A 63 -19.32 6.96 3.20
CA LYS A 63 -19.25 5.54 2.86
C LYS A 63 -17.84 5.10 2.57
N ALA A 64 -17.11 5.84 1.72
CA ALA A 64 -15.72 5.57 1.43
C ALA A 64 -14.83 6.28 2.48
N GLN A 65 -14.08 5.50 3.24
CA GLN A 65 -13.19 6.02 4.29
C GLN A 65 -11.86 5.27 4.30
N ILE A 66 -10.77 5.96 4.66
CA ILE A 66 -9.44 5.38 4.83
C ILE A 66 -8.76 5.95 6.09
N ILE A 67 -8.05 5.08 6.84
CA ILE A 67 -7.28 5.42 8.04
C ILE A 67 -5.81 5.50 7.71
N LEU A 68 -5.19 6.64 7.98
CA LEU A 68 -3.77 6.90 7.79
C LEU A 68 -3.06 7.15 9.11
N SER A 69 -1.76 6.83 9.17
CA SER A 69 -0.95 7.11 10.34
C SER A 69 0.45 7.61 9.95
N ALA A 70 0.81 8.78 10.47
CA ALA A 70 2.15 9.35 10.38
C ALA A 70 3.15 8.59 11.26
N LYS A 71 2.72 8.14 12.44
CA LYS A 71 3.51 7.35 13.39
C LYS A 71 3.99 6.04 12.79
N TYR A 72 3.17 5.42 11.96
CA TYR A 72 3.45 4.16 11.29
C TYR A 72 3.81 4.39 9.80
N GLN A 73 4.75 5.31 9.52
CA GLN A 73 5.39 5.54 8.21
C GLN A 73 4.40 5.86 7.08
N ALA A 74 3.44 6.76 7.34
CA ALA A 74 2.44 7.17 6.37
C ALA A 74 1.64 5.98 5.78
N LYS A 75 1.40 4.92 6.56
CA LYS A 75 0.59 3.78 6.13
C LYS A 75 -0.87 4.17 5.94
N VAL A 76 -1.51 3.57 4.95
CA VAL A 76 -2.94 3.33 4.97
C VAL A 76 -3.15 2.05 5.77
N PHE A 77 -3.79 2.11 6.93
CA PHE A 77 -4.02 0.92 7.73
C PHE A 77 -5.14 0.07 7.19
N THR A 78 -6.26 0.70 6.89
CA THR A 78 -7.41 0.04 6.30
C THR A 78 -8.35 1.04 5.64
N SER A 79 -9.25 0.53 4.82
CA SER A 79 -10.29 1.28 4.13
C SER A 79 -11.63 0.56 4.20
N THR A 80 -12.71 1.27 3.86
CA THR A 80 -14.07 0.72 3.73
C THR A 80 -14.83 1.42 2.62
N ALA A 81 -15.75 0.69 1.96
CA ALA A 81 -16.70 1.22 0.99
C ALA A 81 -18.11 1.43 1.56
N ASN A 82 -18.35 1.07 2.84
CA ASN A 82 -19.69 0.98 3.43
C ASN A 82 -19.81 1.67 4.80
N GLY A 83 -18.96 2.68 5.06
CA GLY A 83 -18.97 3.42 6.33
C GLY A 83 -18.50 2.58 7.53
N LEU A 84 -18.81 3.03 8.74
CA LEU A 84 -18.29 2.46 9.98
C LEU A 84 -18.71 1.00 10.22
N GLU A 85 -19.91 0.61 9.76
CA GLU A 85 -20.40 -0.76 9.85
C GLU A 85 -19.89 -1.67 8.71
N GLY A 86 -19.22 -1.08 7.70
CA GLY A 86 -18.64 -1.81 6.58
C GLY A 86 -17.40 -2.59 6.99
N ASN A 87 -17.07 -3.63 6.19
CA ASN A 87 -15.86 -4.41 6.41
C ASN A 87 -14.61 -3.55 6.23
N SER A 88 -13.63 -3.79 7.08
CA SER A 88 -12.23 -3.35 6.88
C SER A 88 -11.57 -4.17 5.77
N HIS A 89 -10.88 -3.51 4.86
CA HIS A 89 -10.24 -4.19 3.73
C HIS A 89 -8.77 -4.53 3.99
N GLY A 90 -8.06 -3.68 4.75
CA GLY A 90 -6.66 -3.87 5.09
C GLY A 90 -6.44 -4.86 6.23
N PHE A 91 -5.27 -5.49 6.25
CA PHE A 91 -4.84 -6.33 7.36
C PHE A 91 -4.28 -5.47 8.50
N VAL A 92 -4.92 -5.54 9.68
CA VAL A 92 -4.44 -4.91 10.93
C VAL A 92 -4.03 -6.01 11.89
N ASN A 93 -2.76 -6.04 12.29
CA ASN A 93 -2.24 -7.07 13.19
C ASN A 93 -2.42 -6.70 14.66
N TYR A 94 -3.63 -6.88 15.19
CA TYR A 94 -3.95 -6.60 16.60
C TYR A 94 -3.02 -7.33 17.55
N LYS A 95 -2.70 -8.60 17.26
CA LYS A 95 -1.81 -9.41 18.10
C LYS A 95 -0.45 -8.77 18.26
N PHE A 96 0.11 -8.24 17.18
CA PHE A 96 1.40 -7.55 17.22
C PHE A 96 1.30 -6.23 17.99
N PHE A 97 0.26 -5.42 17.73
CA PHE A 97 -0.01 -4.20 18.49
C PHE A 97 -0.12 -4.45 20.00
N ASP A 98 -0.88 -5.45 20.39
CA ASP A 98 -1.19 -5.75 21.81
C ASP A 98 -0.02 -6.43 22.53
N SER A 99 0.93 -7.01 21.79
CA SER A 99 2.15 -7.59 22.38
C SER A 99 3.06 -6.53 23.01
N GLY A 100 3.02 -5.29 22.49
CA GLY A 100 3.92 -4.22 22.91
C GLY A 100 5.39 -4.48 22.58
N ILE A 101 5.67 -5.52 21.76
CA ILE A 101 7.02 -5.89 21.35
C ILE A 101 7.49 -4.89 20.27
N VAL A 102 8.75 -4.49 20.34
CA VAL A 102 9.50 -3.89 19.24
C VAL A 102 10.43 -4.97 18.73
N ASP A 103 10.14 -5.46 17.51
CA ASP A 103 10.92 -6.50 16.86
C ASP A 103 12.14 -5.88 16.17
N GLU A 104 13.30 -6.52 16.29
CA GLU A 104 14.55 -6.03 15.70
C GLU A 104 14.64 -6.25 14.19
N HIS A 105 13.89 -7.21 13.66
CA HIS A 105 13.85 -7.53 12.24
C HIS A 105 12.80 -6.71 11.50
N MET A 106 11.54 -6.78 11.95
CA MET A 106 10.42 -6.09 11.33
C MET A 106 9.23 -5.96 12.30
N ASN A 107 8.63 -4.78 12.37
CA ASN A 107 7.45 -4.54 13.20
C ASN A 107 6.17 -4.76 12.39
N GLY A 108 5.61 -5.96 12.55
CA GLY A 108 4.51 -6.50 11.75
C GLY A 108 3.13 -5.92 12.10
N PHE A 109 2.95 -4.60 12.16
CA PHE A 109 1.67 -3.94 12.46
C PHE A 109 0.57 -4.16 11.41
N GLY A 110 0.94 -4.62 10.21
CA GLY A 110 0.04 -4.67 9.06
C GLY A 110 -0.01 -3.34 8.31
N GLY A 111 -1.10 -3.11 7.61
CA GLY A 111 -1.39 -1.90 6.84
C GLY A 111 -1.73 -2.19 5.40
N GLU A 112 -2.91 -1.73 4.97
CA GLU A 112 -3.48 -1.94 3.64
C GLU A 112 -2.57 -1.47 2.50
N ASN A 113 -1.82 -0.37 2.70
CA ASN A 113 -0.85 0.10 1.73
C ASN A 113 0.36 0.72 2.45
N ARG A 114 1.51 0.12 2.24
CA ARG A 114 2.78 0.50 2.86
C ARG A 114 3.76 0.95 1.80
N LEU A 115 4.51 2.01 2.10
CA LEU A 115 5.68 2.39 1.30
C LEU A 115 6.93 1.81 1.97
N TRP A 116 7.60 0.94 1.23
CA TRP A 116 8.95 0.51 1.54
C TRP A 116 9.91 0.98 0.46
N LEU A 117 11.19 0.82 0.74
CA LEU A 117 12.28 1.01 -0.20
C LEU A 117 12.94 -0.34 -0.41
N GLY A 118 13.25 -0.65 -1.66
CA GLY A 118 14.02 -1.83 -2.03
C GLY A 118 15.38 -1.46 -2.64
N PRO A 119 16.24 -2.43 -2.93
CA PRO A 119 15.93 -3.85 -2.89
C PRO A 119 16.08 -4.44 -1.48
N GLU A 120 15.28 -5.47 -1.22
CA GLU A 120 15.35 -6.23 0.03
C GLU A 120 16.65 -7.01 0.13
N GLY A 121 16.99 -7.76 -0.90
CA GLY A 121 18.22 -8.55 -0.98
C GLY A 121 19.14 -8.11 -2.12
N GLY A 122 20.13 -8.92 -2.37
CA GLY A 122 21.09 -8.72 -3.45
C GLY A 122 22.16 -7.68 -3.14
N ARG A 123 22.90 -7.32 -4.19
CA ARG A 123 24.10 -6.47 -4.10
C ARG A 123 23.85 -5.04 -3.66
N TYR A 124 22.63 -4.53 -3.82
CA TYR A 124 22.23 -3.16 -3.42
C TYR A 124 21.29 -3.15 -2.22
N SER A 125 21.07 -4.28 -1.58
CA SER A 125 20.17 -4.41 -0.42
C SER A 125 20.40 -3.29 0.59
N ILE A 126 19.30 -2.82 1.17
CA ILE A 126 19.30 -1.87 2.29
C ILE A 126 18.81 -2.53 3.59
N PHE A 127 18.65 -3.87 3.60
CA PHE A 127 18.21 -4.67 4.73
C PHE A 127 19.33 -5.49 5.37
N PHE A 128 20.48 -5.55 4.70
CA PHE A 128 21.67 -6.29 5.19
C PHE A 128 22.87 -5.39 5.30
N GLU A 129 23.63 -5.55 6.38
CA GLU A 129 24.91 -4.86 6.55
C GLU A 129 25.96 -5.40 5.56
N PRO A 130 26.89 -4.54 5.08
CA PRO A 130 27.94 -4.94 4.15
C PRO A 130 28.73 -6.14 4.63
N GLY A 131 28.86 -7.16 3.78
CA GLY A 131 29.67 -8.35 4.03
C GLY A 131 29.00 -9.40 4.92
N HIS A 132 27.82 -9.18 5.43
CA HIS A 132 27.06 -10.20 6.14
C HIS A 132 26.37 -11.15 5.15
N GLU A 133 26.22 -12.40 5.52
CA GLU A 133 25.44 -13.37 4.75
C GLU A 133 23.96 -12.93 4.72
N GLN A 134 23.30 -13.05 3.54
CA GLN A 134 21.89 -12.67 3.39
C GLN A 134 20.99 -13.81 3.83
N ILE A 135 20.87 -13.97 5.15
CA ILE A 135 19.99 -14.91 5.86
C ILE A 135 19.13 -14.14 6.86
N PHE A 136 18.07 -14.77 7.38
CA PHE A 136 17.08 -14.10 8.24
C PHE A 136 17.70 -13.45 9.48
N GLU A 137 18.69 -14.10 10.10
CA GLU A 137 19.37 -13.60 11.31
C GLU A 137 20.10 -12.27 11.10
N ASN A 138 20.45 -11.94 9.86
CA ASN A 138 21.12 -10.70 9.49
C ASN A 138 20.19 -9.69 8.79
N TRP A 139 18.93 -10.07 8.57
CA TRP A 139 17.95 -9.25 7.87
C TRP A 139 17.28 -8.27 8.83
N HIS A 140 17.32 -6.97 8.54
CA HIS A 140 16.69 -5.92 9.34
C HIS A 140 16.04 -4.88 8.46
N THR A 141 14.77 -4.61 8.69
CA THR A 141 14.05 -3.53 8.00
C THR A 141 14.62 -2.17 8.42
N PRO A 142 14.95 -1.28 7.48
CA PRO A 142 15.41 0.07 7.82
C PRO A 142 14.39 0.82 8.68
N LYS A 143 14.82 1.35 9.82
CA LYS A 143 13.95 1.98 10.83
C LYS A 143 13.06 3.09 10.25
N ALA A 144 13.54 3.80 9.25
CA ALA A 144 12.80 4.89 8.61
C ALA A 144 11.51 4.44 7.90
N ILE A 145 11.44 3.17 7.49
CA ILE A 145 10.25 2.56 6.85
C ILE A 145 9.56 1.51 7.73
N ASP A 146 10.02 1.35 8.99
CA ASP A 146 9.49 0.37 9.93
C ASP A 146 8.90 1.00 11.20
N ILE A 147 9.68 1.82 11.93
CA ILE A 147 9.29 2.37 13.25
C ILE A 147 9.40 3.87 13.42
N GLU A 148 10.07 4.59 12.51
CA GLU A 148 10.23 6.03 12.66
C GLU A 148 8.98 6.79 12.20
N VAL A 149 8.61 7.83 12.96
CA VAL A 149 7.50 8.71 12.62
C VAL A 149 7.85 9.56 11.40
N TRP A 150 6.87 9.75 10.51
CA TRP A 150 6.96 10.68 9.38
C TRP A 150 6.26 11.99 9.69
N GLU A 151 6.72 13.08 9.10
CA GLU A 151 6.10 14.39 9.25
C GLU A 151 4.88 14.51 8.35
N VAL A 152 3.77 15.05 8.88
CA VAL A 152 2.60 15.45 8.09
C VAL A 152 2.87 16.84 7.52
N LYS A 153 3.07 16.93 6.21
CA LYS A 153 3.28 18.20 5.51
C LYS A 153 1.96 18.95 5.30
N ASP A 154 0.91 18.22 4.98
CA ASP A 154 -0.43 18.73 4.74
C ASP A 154 -1.46 17.61 4.83
N ALA A 155 -2.68 17.93 5.30
CA ALA A 155 -3.80 16.99 5.31
C ALA A 155 -5.13 17.75 5.29
N ASP A 156 -6.08 17.24 4.49
CA ASP A 156 -7.48 17.66 4.45
C ASP A 156 -8.41 16.42 4.47
N ASN A 157 -9.70 16.57 4.17
CA ASN A 157 -10.66 15.47 4.18
C ASN A 157 -10.40 14.41 3.10
N ASN A 158 -9.69 14.76 2.02
CA ASN A 158 -9.51 13.90 0.86
C ASN A 158 -8.05 13.57 0.58
N ASN A 159 -7.10 14.32 1.16
CA ASN A 159 -5.68 14.20 0.86
C ASN A 159 -4.84 14.26 2.12
N ALA A 160 -3.74 13.55 2.13
CA ALA A 160 -2.67 13.71 3.11
C ALA A 160 -1.30 13.57 2.44
N THR A 161 -0.37 14.46 2.78
CA THR A 161 1.01 14.42 2.30
C THR A 161 1.96 14.29 3.47
N PHE A 162 2.86 13.33 3.37
CA PHE A 162 3.87 13.03 4.37
C PHE A 162 5.26 13.19 3.79
N ILE A 163 6.22 13.60 4.62
CA ILE A 163 7.62 13.76 4.23
C ILE A 163 8.55 13.10 5.25
N LYS A 164 9.70 12.66 4.79
CA LYS A 164 10.77 12.12 5.62
C LYS A 164 12.12 12.27 4.92
N ASP A 165 13.11 12.78 5.63
CA ASP A 165 14.50 12.66 5.23
C ASP A 165 15.06 11.35 5.79
N ILE A 166 15.71 10.57 4.93
CA ILE A 166 16.18 9.22 5.23
C ILE A 166 17.67 9.10 4.89
N VAL A 167 18.39 8.38 5.73
CA VAL A 167 19.77 7.97 5.47
C VAL A 167 19.84 6.46 5.58
N LEU A 168 20.32 5.80 4.53
CA LEU A 168 20.45 4.35 4.44
C LEU A 168 21.91 3.99 4.09
N ASN A 169 22.36 2.85 4.55
CA ASN A 169 23.55 2.21 4.01
C ASN A 169 23.08 1.03 3.15
N ASN A 170 23.63 0.89 1.96
CA ASN A 170 23.37 -0.31 1.17
C ASN A 170 24.44 -1.37 1.37
N TYR A 171 24.21 -2.58 0.89
CA TYR A 171 25.14 -3.72 1.03
C TYR A 171 26.51 -3.48 0.40
N LYS A 172 26.65 -2.53 -0.54
CA LYS A 172 27.95 -2.09 -1.07
C LYS A 172 28.70 -1.15 -0.12
N GLY A 173 28.10 -0.72 0.99
CA GLY A 173 28.65 0.24 1.93
C GLY A 173 28.44 1.70 1.52
N THR A 174 27.63 1.96 0.50
CA THR A 174 27.31 3.35 0.08
C THR A 174 26.26 3.93 1.00
N ARG A 175 26.53 5.13 1.51
CA ARG A 175 25.58 5.90 2.32
C ARG A 175 24.68 6.73 1.41
N LEU A 176 23.43 6.33 1.27
CA LEU A 176 22.40 6.99 0.48
C LEU A 176 21.62 7.98 1.37
N LYS A 177 21.54 9.23 0.92
CA LYS A 177 20.72 10.27 1.56
C LYS A 177 19.56 10.63 0.61
N LEU A 178 18.34 10.60 1.12
CA LEU A 178 17.16 10.86 0.29
C LEU A 178 16.09 11.62 1.06
N ALA A 179 15.32 12.45 0.33
CA ALA A 179 14.03 12.92 0.78
C ALA A 179 12.94 12.05 0.21
N VAL A 180 11.97 11.68 1.04
CA VAL A 180 10.76 10.97 0.63
C VAL A 180 9.56 11.92 0.77
N GLU A 181 8.70 11.95 -0.26
CA GLU A 181 7.38 12.58 -0.21
C GLU A 181 6.34 11.56 -0.65
N ARG A 182 5.31 11.36 0.18
CA ARG A 182 4.19 10.46 -0.10
C ARG A 182 2.88 11.22 0.04
N THR A 183 2.12 11.32 -1.06
CA THR A 183 0.77 11.88 -1.06
C THR A 183 -0.24 10.76 -1.26
N ILE A 184 -1.27 10.73 -0.43
CA ILE A 184 -2.38 9.80 -0.48
C ILE A 184 -3.65 10.61 -0.72
N SER A 185 -4.43 10.24 -1.74
CA SER A 185 -5.66 10.95 -2.13
C SER A 185 -6.81 9.96 -2.22
N LEU A 186 -7.88 10.18 -1.46
CA LEU A 186 -9.16 9.48 -1.63
C LEU A 186 -9.78 9.89 -2.96
N LEU A 187 -10.26 8.93 -3.74
CA LEU A 187 -10.84 9.17 -5.06
C LEU A 187 -12.37 9.16 -4.98
N ASN A 188 -13.01 10.09 -5.66
CA ASN A 188 -14.45 10.04 -5.90
C ASN A 188 -14.79 9.11 -7.09
N GLU A 189 -16.08 8.81 -7.29
CA GLU A 189 -16.55 7.89 -8.33
C GLU A 189 -16.11 8.31 -9.74
N GLU A 190 -16.21 9.60 -10.09
CA GLU A 190 -15.78 10.09 -11.41
C GLU A 190 -14.29 9.89 -11.65
N GLU A 191 -13.48 10.05 -10.60
CA GLU A 191 -12.03 9.84 -10.67
C GLU A 191 -11.69 8.35 -10.81
N ILE A 192 -12.41 7.46 -10.11
CA ILE A 192 -12.28 6.02 -10.24
C ILE A 192 -12.59 5.61 -11.69
N GLU A 193 -13.76 5.99 -12.21
CA GLU A 193 -14.20 5.68 -13.57
C GLU A 193 -13.22 6.20 -14.64
N ARG A 194 -12.75 7.43 -14.47
CA ARG A 194 -11.75 8.02 -15.38
C ARG A 194 -10.43 7.27 -15.38
N LYS A 195 -9.93 6.88 -14.17
CA LYS A 195 -8.66 6.15 -14.04
C LYS A 195 -8.74 4.75 -14.64
N LEU A 196 -9.84 4.05 -14.39
CA LEU A 196 -10.06 2.68 -14.85
C LEU A 196 -10.67 2.60 -16.27
N LYS A 197 -11.17 3.73 -16.80
CA LYS A 197 -11.91 3.79 -18.06
C LYS A 197 -13.11 2.84 -18.08
N LEU A 198 -13.79 2.75 -16.96
CA LEU A 198 -14.91 1.85 -16.70
C LEU A 198 -15.99 2.64 -15.98
N LYS A 199 -17.26 2.33 -16.25
CA LYS A 199 -18.40 2.78 -15.44
C LYS A 199 -18.66 1.79 -14.31
N ILE A 200 -18.79 2.30 -13.09
CA ILE A 200 -19.11 1.46 -11.93
C ILE A 200 -20.58 1.01 -12.06
N PRO A 201 -20.86 -0.30 -12.05
CA PRO A 201 -22.22 -0.80 -12.11
C PRO A 201 -23.08 -0.31 -10.94
N GLN A 202 -24.36 -0.04 -11.18
CA GLN A 202 -25.29 0.36 -10.13
C GLN A 202 -25.38 -0.72 -9.03
N GLY A 203 -25.33 -0.32 -7.78
CA GLY A 203 -25.39 -1.23 -6.63
C GLY A 203 -24.02 -1.72 -6.17
N VAL A 204 -22.93 -1.32 -6.82
CA VAL A 204 -21.57 -1.55 -6.35
C VAL A 204 -21.12 -0.32 -5.55
N ASN A 205 -20.74 -0.54 -4.28
CA ASN A 205 -20.07 0.47 -3.48
C ASN A 205 -18.57 0.38 -3.72
N SER A 206 -17.86 1.51 -3.62
CA SER A 206 -16.42 1.54 -3.84
C SER A 206 -15.72 2.45 -2.86
N VAL A 207 -14.49 2.07 -2.51
CA VAL A 207 -13.47 2.95 -1.93
C VAL A 207 -12.20 2.80 -2.74
N ALA A 208 -11.59 3.93 -3.09
CA ALA A 208 -10.34 3.90 -3.81
C ALA A 208 -9.46 5.09 -3.42
N TYR A 209 -8.15 4.87 -3.50
CA TYR A 209 -7.18 5.92 -3.27
C TYR A 209 -5.98 5.80 -4.22
N SER A 210 -5.37 6.94 -4.47
CA SER A 210 -4.14 7.06 -5.25
C SER A 210 -3.00 7.41 -4.34
N THR A 211 -1.86 6.76 -4.49
CA THR A 211 -0.62 7.17 -3.84
C THR A 211 0.38 7.66 -4.87
N VAL A 212 1.01 8.80 -4.58
CA VAL A 212 2.14 9.33 -5.33
C VAL A 212 3.34 9.35 -4.40
N ASN A 213 4.29 8.48 -4.68
CA ASN A 213 5.46 8.26 -3.84
C ASN A 213 6.69 8.78 -4.59
N LYS A 214 7.48 9.65 -3.94
CA LYS A 214 8.66 10.27 -4.53
C LYS A 214 9.87 10.05 -3.65
N ILE A 215 11.01 9.79 -4.29
CA ILE A 215 12.32 9.80 -3.65
C ILE A 215 13.24 10.74 -4.42
N THR A 216 13.96 11.59 -3.70
CA THR A 216 14.89 12.57 -4.27
C THR A 216 16.29 12.28 -3.76
N ASN A 217 17.27 12.16 -4.66
CA ASN A 217 18.68 11.99 -4.28
C ASN A 217 19.22 13.27 -3.62
N GLN A 218 19.55 13.19 -2.32
CA GLN A 218 20.15 14.28 -1.54
C GLN A 218 21.68 14.14 -1.37
N ASN A 219 22.30 13.14 -2.00
CA ASN A 219 23.75 13.06 -2.06
C ASN A 219 24.30 14.12 -3.05
N ASP A 220 25.57 14.41 -2.94
CA ASP A 220 26.36 15.19 -3.91
C ASP A 220 26.95 14.35 -5.06
N PHE A 221 26.60 13.06 -5.10
CA PHE A 221 26.97 12.11 -6.16
C PHE A 221 25.71 11.41 -6.73
N LYS A 222 25.84 10.91 -7.94
CA LYS A 222 24.76 10.14 -8.59
C LYS A 222 24.63 8.75 -7.98
N TRP A 223 23.43 8.21 -8.00
CA TRP A 223 23.16 6.81 -7.74
C TRP A 223 23.24 6.05 -9.06
N ASP A 224 24.15 5.08 -9.15
CA ASP A 224 24.38 4.29 -10.34
C ASP A 224 24.77 2.84 -9.98
N LYS A 225 25.26 2.08 -10.96
CA LYS A 225 25.69 0.68 -10.73
C LYS A 225 26.90 0.57 -9.79
N GLU A 226 27.73 1.60 -9.73
CA GLU A 226 28.92 1.61 -8.87
C GLU A 226 28.58 1.94 -7.43
N THR A 227 27.74 2.93 -7.20
CA THR A 227 27.27 3.32 -5.87
C THR A 227 26.18 2.40 -5.35
N GLY A 228 25.46 1.70 -6.23
CA GLY A 228 24.20 1.08 -5.95
C GLY A 228 23.06 2.10 -5.95
N THR A 229 21.84 1.61 -5.92
CA THR A 229 20.63 2.42 -5.96
C THR A 229 19.48 1.71 -5.24
N ILE A 230 18.36 2.38 -5.11
CA ILE A 230 17.13 1.88 -4.48
C ILE A 230 15.95 1.93 -5.45
N CYS A 231 14.82 1.37 -5.05
CA CYS A 231 13.53 1.55 -5.69
C CYS A 231 12.45 1.87 -4.65
N ILE A 232 11.33 2.42 -5.11
CA ILE A 232 10.10 2.50 -4.31
C ILE A 232 9.40 1.16 -4.44
N TRP A 233 9.03 0.58 -3.30
CA TRP A 233 8.36 -0.71 -3.22
C TRP A 233 7.06 -0.56 -2.44
N MET A 234 5.94 -0.73 -3.12
CA MET A 234 4.60 -0.64 -2.53
C MET A 234 4.13 -2.04 -2.18
N LEU A 235 3.66 -2.20 -0.94
CA LEU A 235 3.14 -3.46 -0.44
C LEU A 235 1.72 -3.24 0.08
N ASP A 236 0.75 -3.81 -0.62
CA ASP A 236 -0.64 -3.81 -0.18
C ASP A 236 -0.94 -5.10 0.56
N MET A 237 -1.41 -5.01 1.79
CA MET A 237 -1.66 -6.15 2.65
C MET A 237 -3.14 -6.23 3.01
N PHE A 238 -3.80 -7.29 2.55
CA PHE A 238 -5.24 -7.48 2.69
C PHE A 238 -5.59 -8.71 3.52
N ASN A 239 -6.77 -8.67 4.13
CA ASN A 239 -7.33 -9.85 4.80
C ASN A 239 -7.71 -10.91 3.75
N PRO A 240 -7.20 -12.15 3.86
CA PRO A 240 -7.60 -13.25 3.00
C PRO A 240 -8.89 -13.91 3.47
N SER A 241 -9.51 -14.68 2.60
CA SER A 241 -10.50 -15.69 2.95
C SER A 241 -10.14 -17.05 2.35
N ASP A 242 -10.82 -18.09 2.79
CA ASP A 242 -10.57 -19.47 2.31
C ASP A 242 -10.70 -19.65 0.80
N SER A 243 -11.41 -18.72 0.14
CA SER A 243 -11.70 -18.74 -1.29
C SER A 243 -11.13 -17.55 -2.04
N ALA A 244 -10.23 -16.78 -1.42
CA ALA A 244 -9.63 -15.62 -2.07
C ALA A 244 -8.68 -16.04 -3.20
N VAL A 245 -8.80 -15.37 -4.34
CA VAL A 245 -7.99 -15.61 -5.54
C VAL A 245 -7.39 -14.31 -6.03
N THR A 246 -6.07 -14.29 -6.18
CA THR A 246 -5.35 -13.22 -6.86
C THR A 246 -5.35 -13.48 -8.37
N ILE A 247 -5.62 -12.41 -9.14
CA ILE A 247 -5.84 -12.42 -10.59
C ILE A 247 -4.82 -11.48 -11.24
N ILE A 248 -3.94 -12.00 -12.07
CA ILE A 248 -2.85 -11.20 -12.68
C ILE A 248 -2.87 -11.36 -14.19
N PRO A 249 -3.45 -10.41 -14.94
CA PRO A 249 -3.36 -10.39 -16.40
C PRO A 249 -1.94 -10.01 -16.84
N TYR A 250 -1.45 -10.67 -17.89
CA TYR A 250 -0.11 -10.46 -18.40
C TYR A 250 -0.05 -10.30 -19.92
N HIS A 251 1.07 -9.78 -20.44
CA HIS A 251 1.34 -9.71 -21.88
C HIS A 251 1.81 -11.06 -22.40
N LYS A 252 1.03 -11.64 -23.33
CA LYS A 252 1.44 -12.85 -24.07
C LYS A 252 2.55 -12.53 -25.07
N GLY A 253 3.40 -13.48 -25.36
CA GLY A 253 4.46 -13.36 -26.36
C GLY A 253 5.62 -14.33 -26.12
N ASP A 254 6.61 -14.30 -27.01
CA ASP A 254 7.76 -15.20 -26.95
C ASP A 254 8.56 -14.97 -25.64
N PRO A 255 8.84 -16.04 -24.86
CA PRO A 255 9.70 -15.94 -23.67
C PRO A 255 11.10 -15.42 -23.96
N LYS A 256 11.61 -15.55 -25.18
CA LYS A 256 12.91 -14.99 -25.57
C LYS A 256 12.89 -13.46 -25.61
N GLU A 257 11.73 -12.85 -25.86
CA GLU A 257 11.55 -11.40 -25.92
C GLU A 257 11.07 -10.81 -24.61
N LEU A 258 10.13 -11.50 -23.94
CA LEU A 258 9.43 -10.99 -22.77
C LEU A 258 9.92 -11.60 -21.45
N GLY A 259 10.80 -12.60 -21.50
CA GLY A 259 11.18 -13.40 -20.33
C GLY A 259 10.08 -14.41 -19.93
N ASN A 260 10.28 -15.11 -18.82
CA ASN A 260 9.28 -16.01 -18.24
C ASN A 260 7.99 -15.25 -17.91
N ILE A 261 6.85 -15.94 -17.95
CA ILE A 261 5.56 -15.34 -17.58
C ILE A 261 5.57 -14.92 -16.12
N VAL A 262 6.10 -15.78 -15.27
CA VAL A 262 6.15 -15.59 -13.82
C VAL A 262 7.39 -16.25 -13.24
N LYS A 263 7.91 -15.72 -12.16
CA LYS A 263 8.83 -16.35 -11.22
C LYS A 263 8.01 -16.76 -10.00
N SER A 264 8.06 -18.03 -9.59
CA SER A 264 7.20 -18.58 -8.52
C SER A 264 7.95 -19.41 -7.50
N ASP A 265 9.26 -19.22 -7.40
CA ASP A 265 10.18 -20.03 -6.58
C ASP A 265 10.89 -19.24 -5.46
N TYR A 266 10.39 -18.05 -5.12
CA TYR A 266 10.99 -17.20 -4.07
C TYR A 266 11.09 -17.88 -2.69
N PHE A 267 10.09 -18.69 -2.35
CA PHE A 267 10.01 -19.46 -1.09
C PHE A 267 9.78 -20.95 -1.35
N GLY A 268 10.30 -21.47 -2.49
CA GLY A 268 9.99 -22.78 -3.03
C GLY A 268 8.90 -22.71 -4.09
N GLU A 269 8.76 -23.78 -4.87
CA GLU A 269 7.75 -23.84 -5.94
C GLU A 269 6.32 -23.75 -5.38
N ILE A 270 5.50 -22.90 -6.01
CA ILE A 270 4.06 -22.88 -5.75
C ILE A 270 3.44 -24.06 -6.50
N SER A 271 2.68 -24.89 -5.78
CA SER A 271 2.06 -26.08 -6.36
C SER A 271 1.03 -25.74 -7.45
N SER A 272 0.88 -26.63 -8.43
CA SER A 272 0.01 -26.41 -9.60
C SER A 272 -1.49 -26.36 -9.27
N ASP A 273 -1.90 -26.78 -8.07
CA ASP A 273 -3.26 -26.61 -7.57
C ASP A 273 -3.48 -25.22 -6.94
N ARG A 274 -2.44 -24.40 -6.82
CA ARG A 274 -2.50 -23.05 -6.24
C ARG A 274 -2.14 -21.94 -7.22
N LEU A 275 -1.44 -22.25 -8.31
CA LEU A 275 -1.06 -21.29 -9.36
C LEU A 275 -1.41 -21.85 -10.73
N ILE A 276 -2.34 -21.21 -11.41
CA ILE A 276 -2.90 -21.68 -12.68
C ILE A 276 -2.74 -20.57 -13.73
N ASP A 277 -2.22 -20.93 -14.91
CA ASP A 277 -2.18 -20.05 -16.08
C ASP A 277 -3.39 -20.33 -16.98
N GLN A 278 -4.25 -19.34 -17.14
CA GLN A 278 -5.40 -19.35 -18.05
C GLN A 278 -5.12 -18.52 -19.31
N ASP A 279 -4.00 -18.80 -19.98
CA ASP A 279 -3.64 -18.23 -21.28
C ASP A 279 -3.76 -16.70 -21.38
N GLY A 280 -3.08 -16.01 -20.48
CA GLY A 280 -3.02 -14.55 -20.42
C GLY A 280 -3.45 -13.97 -19.08
N VAL A 281 -3.92 -14.83 -18.16
CA VAL A 281 -4.26 -14.48 -16.79
C VAL A 281 -3.73 -15.54 -15.84
N LEU A 282 -2.89 -15.16 -14.88
CA LEU A 282 -2.50 -16.03 -13.78
C LEU A 282 -3.54 -15.95 -12.67
N LEU A 283 -3.95 -17.10 -12.15
CA LEU A 283 -4.79 -17.25 -10.97
C LEU A 283 -3.95 -17.85 -9.85
N PHE A 284 -3.87 -17.16 -8.74
CA PHE A 284 -3.11 -17.58 -7.56
C PHE A 284 -4.03 -17.66 -6.35
N LYS A 285 -4.13 -18.83 -5.75
CA LYS A 285 -4.92 -19.04 -4.53
C LYS A 285 -4.27 -18.36 -3.34
N THR A 286 -4.91 -17.32 -2.80
CA THR A 286 -4.37 -16.45 -1.75
C THR A 286 -5.22 -16.52 -0.48
N ASP A 287 -5.33 -17.71 0.08
CA ASP A 287 -6.19 -18.07 1.22
C ASP A 287 -5.51 -17.94 2.60
N GLY A 288 -4.26 -17.46 2.66
CA GLY A 288 -3.52 -17.35 3.91
C GLY A 288 -3.06 -18.68 4.52
N LYS A 289 -3.06 -19.78 3.74
CA LYS A 289 -2.80 -21.13 4.25
C LYS A 289 -1.53 -21.79 3.73
N SER A 290 -0.85 -21.17 2.77
CA SER A 290 0.37 -21.71 2.17
C SER A 290 1.26 -20.59 1.70
N ARG A 291 2.40 -20.44 2.34
CA ARG A 291 3.36 -19.39 2.00
C ARG A 291 3.85 -19.53 0.56
N GLY A 292 3.74 -18.45 -0.20
CA GLY A 292 4.22 -18.41 -1.58
C GLY A 292 4.30 -16.98 -2.10
N LYS A 293 5.30 -16.73 -2.92
CA LYS A 293 5.49 -15.44 -3.59
C LYS A 293 5.74 -15.67 -5.06
N LEU A 294 5.10 -14.86 -5.89
CA LEU A 294 5.37 -14.81 -7.31
C LEU A 294 5.81 -13.41 -7.74
N GLY A 295 6.56 -13.35 -8.82
CA GLY A 295 7.06 -12.11 -9.40
C GLY A 295 6.89 -12.07 -10.91
N MET A 296 6.69 -10.87 -11.45
CA MET A 296 6.50 -10.62 -12.86
C MET A 296 7.31 -9.40 -13.29
N ASN A 297 8.15 -9.59 -14.29
CA ASN A 297 8.99 -8.51 -14.82
C ASN A 297 8.16 -7.43 -15.55
N ALA A 298 8.79 -6.31 -15.84
CA ALA A 298 8.13 -5.15 -16.45
C ALA A 298 7.66 -5.36 -17.92
N LEU A 299 8.17 -6.37 -18.61
CA LEU A 299 7.74 -6.72 -19.99
C LEU A 299 6.47 -7.56 -19.97
N ARG A 300 6.25 -8.33 -18.91
CA ARG A 300 5.10 -9.21 -18.76
C ARG A 300 3.91 -8.55 -18.07
N THR A 301 4.15 -7.77 -17.03
CA THR A 301 3.04 -7.13 -16.29
C THR A 301 2.33 -6.06 -17.10
N ARG A 302 1.01 -6.02 -16.99
CA ARG A 302 0.16 -4.96 -17.55
C ARG A 302 0.02 -3.75 -16.63
N GLY A 303 0.73 -3.72 -15.49
CA GLY A 303 0.61 -2.67 -14.48
C GLY A 303 -0.71 -2.72 -13.71
N ILE A 304 -1.32 -3.89 -13.63
CA ILE A 304 -2.57 -4.15 -12.93
C ILE A 304 -2.57 -5.57 -12.36
N ALA A 305 -3.15 -5.72 -11.17
CA ALA A 305 -3.48 -7.00 -10.56
C ALA A 305 -4.77 -6.84 -9.75
N GLY A 306 -5.43 -7.94 -9.42
CA GLY A 306 -6.62 -7.93 -8.58
C GLY A 306 -6.67 -9.10 -7.62
N ASN A 307 -7.61 -9.03 -6.69
CA ASN A 307 -7.96 -10.12 -5.78
C ASN A 307 -9.48 -10.15 -5.61
N TYR A 308 -10.07 -11.32 -5.77
CA TYR A 308 -11.50 -11.52 -5.49
C TYR A 308 -11.68 -12.37 -4.24
N ASP A 309 -12.48 -11.87 -3.33
CA ASP A 309 -12.91 -12.56 -2.12
C ASP A 309 -14.44 -12.77 -2.16
N PRO A 310 -14.93 -13.99 -2.46
CA PRO A 310 -16.35 -14.27 -2.54
C PRO A 310 -17.06 -14.25 -1.18
N ILE A 311 -16.33 -14.38 -0.06
CA ILE A 311 -16.92 -14.38 1.28
C ILE A 311 -17.39 -12.99 1.67
N THR A 312 -16.61 -11.97 1.32
CA THR A 312 -16.93 -10.56 1.58
C THR A 312 -17.55 -9.86 0.37
N ASN A 313 -17.72 -10.56 -0.77
CA ASN A 313 -18.12 -10.01 -2.05
C ASN A 313 -17.30 -8.76 -2.42
N ARG A 314 -15.98 -8.88 -2.33
CA ARG A 314 -15.03 -7.81 -2.59
C ARG A 314 -14.13 -8.15 -3.76
N LEU A 315 -14.09 -7.26 -4.74
CA LEU A 315 -13.07 -7.25 -5.78
C LEU A 315 -12.10 -6.09 -5.50
N THR A 316 -10.87 -6.44 -5.19
CA THR A 316 -9.76 -5.50 -5.07
C THR A 316 -9.03 -5.41 -6.40
N VAL A 317 -8.69 -4.21 -6.84
CA VAL A 317 -7.86 -3.97 -8.02
C VAL A 317 -6.76 -2.99 -7.64
N VAL A 318 -5.52 -3.30 -7.98
CA VAL A 318 -4.39 -2.39 -7.88
C VAL A 318 -3.89 -2.03 -9.27
N THR A 319 -3.51 -0.77 -9.47
CA THR A 319 -2.88 -0.30 -10.70
C THR A 319 -1.65 0.53 -10.38
N PHE A 320 -0.60 0.39 -11.18
CA PHE A 320 0.65 1.09 -10.93
C PHE A 320 1.38 1.46 -12.21
N GLY A 321 2.31 2.41 -12.08
CA GLY A 321 3.15 2.81 -13.20
C GLY A 321 4.21 1.75 -13.49
N VAL A 322 4.25 1.27 -14.74
CA VAL A 322 5.29 0.37 -15.22
C VAL A 322 5.90 0.94 -16.51
N ASN A 323 7.21 0.82 -16.68
CA ASN A 323 7.89 1.20 -17.90
C ASN A 323 8.93 0.15 -18.28
N PRO A 324 8.66 -0.67 -19.30
CA PRO A 324 9.53 -1.78 -19.71
C PRO A 324 10.87 -1.33 -20.34
N LYS A 325 11.08 -0.02 -20.55
CA LYS A 325 12.35 0.52 -21.03
C LYS A 325 13.37 0.74 -19.90
N PHE A 326 12.93 0.71 -18.66
CA PHE A 326 13.80 0.84 -17.49
C PHE A 326 14.06 -0.51 -16.84
N VAL A 327 15.12 -0.59 -16.06
CA VAL A 327 15.48 -1.77 -15.28
C VAL A 327 14.83 -1.72 -13.91
N TYR A 328 14.54 -2.89 -13.37
CA TYR A 328 13.97 -3.10 -12.05
C TYR A 328 14.97 -3.87 -11.18
N LEU A 329 15.00 -3.56 -9.89
CA LEU A 329 15.96 -4.17 -8.97
C LEU A 329 15.52 -5.58 -8.58
N ASN A 330 16.49 -6.50 -8.61
CA ASN A 330 16.32 -7.83 -8.05
C ASN A 330 16.29 -7.72 -6.51
N GLN A 331 15.32 -8.38 -5.88
CA GLN A 331 15.11 -8.34 -4.43
C GLN A 331 15.44 -9.67 -3.72
N GLU A 332 16.01 -10.65 -4.45
CA GLU A 332 16.40 -11.93 -3.86
C GLU A 332 17.56 -11.76 -2.88
N TRP A 333 17.56 -12.56 -1.85
CA TRP A 333 18.63 -12.61 -0.85
C TRP A 333 19.88 -13.36 -1.38
N ASN A 334 20.41 -12.85 -2.47
CA ASN A 334 21.59 -13.40 -3.11
C ASN A 334 22.42 -12.28 -3.79
N PRO A 335 23.56 -11.88 -3.22
CA PRO A 335 24.40 -10.80 -3.78
C PRO A 335 25.08 -11.15 -5.10
N GLU A 336 25.08 -12.42 -5.51
CA GLU A 336 25.67 -12.86 -6.78
C GLU A 336 24.71 -12.72 -7.96
N THR A 337 23.39 -12.56 -7.73
CA THR A 337 22.42 -12.33 -8.81
C THR A 337 22.61 -10.95 -9.44
N ASP A 338 22.20 -10.81 -10.72
CA ASP A 338 22.23 -9.50 -11.39
C ASP A 338 21.25 -8.53 -10.69
N PRO A 339 21.76 -7.44 -10.09
CA PRO A 339 20.92 -6.53 -9.28
C PRO A 339 19.88 -5.76 -10.08
N ILE A 340 19.95 -5.76 -11.42
CA ILE A 340 19.07 -4.98 -12.29
C ILE A 340 18.11 -5.84 -13.13
N VAL A 341 17.95 -7.10 -12.77
CA VAL A 341 17.00 -8.04 -13.38
C VAL A 341 15.98 -8.44 -12.32
N GLY A 342 15.03 -7.58 -12.07
CA GLY A 342 14.00 -7.74 -11.03
C GLY A 342 12.58 -7.62 -11.57
N ASP A 343 11.64 -7.78 -10.67
CA ASP A 343 10.21 -7.76 -10.94
C ASP A 343 9.58 -6.39 -10.67
N ALA A 344 8.57 -6.05 -11.47
CA ALA A 344 7.79 -4.83 -11.32
C ALA A 344 6.48 -5.06 -10.54
N LEU A 345 6.02 -6.31 -10.50
CA LEU A 345 4.86 -6.79 -9.77
C LEU A 345 5.24 -8.03 -8.97
N ASN A 346 4.84 -8.08 -7.72
CA ASN A 346 4.84 -9.31 -6.94
C ASN A 346 3.45 -9.55 -6.33
N ALA A 347 3.15 -10.80 -6.01
CA ALA A 347 2.02 -11.18 -5.19
C ALA A 347 2.48 -12.22 -4.17
N TYR A 348 2.00 -12.07 -2.94
CA TYR A 348 2.38 -12.91 -1.82
C TYR A 348 1.13 -13.49 -1.14
N ASN A 349 1.21 -14.73 -0.75
CA ASN A 349 0.25 -15.38 0.14
C ASN A 349 0.99 -15.85 1.39
N ASP A 350 0.53 -15.41 2.54
CA ASP A 350 1.08 -15.87 3.81
C ASP A 350 0.57 -17.28 4.16
N GLY A 351 1.28 -17.92 5.06
CA GLY A 351 0.95 -19.25 5.52
C GLY A 351 1.93 -19.74 6.57
N PRO A 352 1.61 -20.87 7.23
CA PRO A 352 2.48 -21.43 8.25
C PRO A 352 3.88 -21.74 7.73
N LEU A 353 4.90 -21.38 8.52
CA LEU A 353 6.27 -21.83 8.35
C LEU A 353 6.42 -23.29 8.83
N GLU A 354 7.61 -23.88 8.65
CA GLU A 354 7.88 -25.28 9.06
C GLU A 354 7.65 -25.51 10.56
N ASP A 355 7.91 -24.50 11.39
CA ASP A 355 7.66 -24.53 12.85
C ASP A 355 6.21 -24.24 13.25
N GLY A 356 5.32 -24.00 12.27
CA GLY A 356 3.92 -23.67 12.46
C GLY A 356 3.65 -22.19 12.79
N SER A 357 4.66 -21.35 12.88
CA SER A 357 4.47 -19.90 13.05
C SER A 357 3.90 -19.26 11.78
N ILE A 358 3.18 -18.14 11.93
CA ILE A 358 2.58 -17.38 10.84
C ILE A 358 2.64 -15.89 11.16
N MET A 359 2.99 -15.08 10.18
CA MET A 359 3.03 -13.61 10.33
C MET A 359 1.64 -12.99 10.38
N GLY A 360 0.66 -13.55 9.59
CA GLY A 360 -0.69 -13.05 9.42
C GLY A 360 -1.78 -13.92 9.98
N PRO A 361 -2.78 -14.34 9.20
CA PRO A 361 -2.79 -14.50 7.73
C PRO A 361 -3.07 -13.20 6.96
N PHE A 362 -2.38 -13.02 5.85
CA PHE A 362 -2.63 -11.94 4.89
C PHE A 362 -2.22 -12.36 3.47
N LEU A 363 -2.66 -11.60 2.49
CA LEU A 363 -2.15 -11.63 1.12
C LEU A 363 -1.60 -10.25 0.74
N GLU A 364 -0.66 -10.22 -0.21
CA GLU A 364 -0.11 -8.96 -0.70
C GLU A 364 -0.19 -8.86 -2.23
N LEU A 365 -0.45 -7.63 -2.70
CA LEU A 365 -0.22 -7.18 -4.06
C LEU A 365 0.83 -6.09 -4.01
N GLU A 366 1.92 -6.28 -4.73
CA GLU A 366 3.09 -5.42 -4.60
C GLU A 366 3.45 -4.79 -5.95
N SER A 367 3.96 -3.57 -5.92
CA SER A 367 4.56 -2.96 -7.11
C SER A 367 5.88 -2.30 -6.79
N SER A 368 6.84 -2.45 -7.70
CA SER A 368 8.13 -1.78 -7.64
C SER A 368 8.25 -0.69 -8.70
N SER A 369 8.89 0.43 -8.35
CA SER A 369 9.35 1.40 -9.33
C SER A 369 10.56 0.86 -10.10
N PRO A 370 10.92 1.44 -11.24
CA PRO A 370 12.26 1.27 -11.79
C PRO A 370 13.35 1.62 -10.77
N ALA A 371 14.56 1.13 -11.02
CA ALA A 371 15.76 1.50 -10.27
C ALA A 371 15.98 3.02 -10.30
N ALA A 372 16.22 3.63 -9.14
CA ALA A 372 16.40 5.07 -8.99
C ALA A 372 17.82 5.50 -9.36
N PHE A 373 18.23 5.36 -10.61
CA PHE A 373 19.48 5.92 -11.09
C PHE A 373 19.35 7.42 -11.23
N LEU A 374 19.65 8.16 -10.16
CA LEU A 374 19.38 9.59 -10.03
C LEU A 374 20.65 10.42 -9.86
N GLU A 375 20.77 11.50 -10.63
CA GLU A 375 21.74 12.56 -10.37
C GLU A 375 21.39 13.29 -9.06
N PRO A 376 22.34 14.05 -8.44
CA PRO A 376 22.05 14.88 -7.29
C PRO A 376 20.85 15.81 -7.52
N GLY A 377 19.88 15.81 -6.59
CA GLY A 377 18.65 16.59 -6.65
C GLY A 377 17.56 16.06 -7.60
N GLN A 378 17.82 15.00 -8.36
CA GLN A 378 16.79 14.37 -9.19
C GLN A 378 15.81 13.54 -8.37
N THR A 379 14.58 13.43 -8.87
CA THR A 379 13.48 12.74 -8.21
C THR A 379 12.92 11.62 -9.09
N LEU A 380 12.73 10.44 -8.50
CA LEU A 380 11.91 9.35 -9.04
C LEU A 380 10.51 9.43 -8.41
N SER A 381 9.47 9.21 -9.22
CA SER A 381 8.09 9.13 -8.74
C SER A 381 7.46 7.80 -9.14
N HIS A 382 6.80 7.14 -8.20
CA HIS A 382 6.00 5.94 -8.43
C HIS A 382 4.55 6.17 -8.02
N LYS A 383 3.61 5.89 -8.93
CA LYS A 383 2.17 5.97 -8.67
C LYS A 383 1.61 4.59 -8.48
N HIS A 384 0.83 4.43 -7.42
CA HIS A 384 0.13 3.20 -7.11
C HIS A 384 -1.30 3.55 -6.67
N ASN A 385 -2.30 2.83 -7.16
CA ASN A 385 -3.69 3.05 -6.79
C ASN A 385 -4.30 1.75 -6.32
N VAL A 386 -5.15 1.84 -5.31
CA VAL A 386 -5.94 0.73 -4.76
C VAL A 386 -7.42 1.05 -4.95
N PHE A 387 -8.18 0.08 -5.42
CA PHE A 387 -9.61 0.16 -5.63
C PHE A 387 -10.26 -1.07 -5.01
N HIS A 388 -11.25 -0.87 -4.15
CA HIS A 388 -12.12 -1.93 -3.66
C HIS A 388 -13.54 -1.70 -4.14
N PHE A 389 -14.11 -2.73 -4.72
CA PHE A 389 -15.51 -2.79 -5.15
C PHE A 389 -16.23 -3.84 -4.32
N VAL A 390 -17.36 -3.47 -3.73
CA VAL A 390 -18.17 -4.34 -2.88
C VAL A 390 -19.59 -4.36 -3.42
N GLY A 391 -20.11 -5.54 -3.73
CA GLY A 391 -21.43 -5.65 -4.33
C GLY A 391 -21.79 -7.05 -4.80
N ASP A 392 -22.84 -7.13 -5.61
CA ASP A 392 -23.27 -8.39 -6.22
C ASP A 392 -22.19 -8.95 -7.15
N GLU A 393 -21.98 -10.25 -7.09
CA GLU A 393 -20.94 -10.94 -7.85
C GLU A 393 -21.06 -10.73 -9.36
N LEU A 394 -22.27 -10.69 -9.92
CA LEU A 394 -22.45 -10.44 -11.36
C LEU A 394 -21.94 -9.06 -11.75
N MET A 395 -22.15 -8.06 -10.90
CA MET A 395 -21.65 -6.70 -11.13
C MET A 395 -20.13 -6.63 -10.98
N LEU A 396 -19.59 -7.30 -9.97
CA LEU A 396 -18.13 -7.42 -9.77
C LEU A 396 -17.48 -8.19 -10.93
N SER A 397 -18.13 -9.22 -11.46
CA SER A 397 -17.62 -9.98 -12.63
C SER A 397 -17.48 -9.10 -13.87
N GLN A 398 -18.41 -8.18 -14.13
CA GLN A 398 -18.29 -7.22 -15.22
C GLN A 398 -17.04 -6.34 -15.08
N ILE A 399 -16.71 -5.90 -13.86
CA ILE A 399 -15.48 -5.14 -13.58
C ILE A 399 -14.26 -6.01 -13.82
N SER A 400 -14.26 -7.25 -13.31
CA SER A 400 -13.16 -8.20 -13.45
C SER A 400 -12.88 -8.54 -14.92
N GLU A 401 -13.90 -8.82 -15.71
CA GLU A 401 -13.77 -9.12 -17.14
C GLU A 401 -13.10 -7.97 -17.92
N VAL A 402 -13.51 -6.73 -17.64
CA VAL A 402 -12.94 -5.54 -18.31
C VAL A 402 -11.51 -5.27 -17.87
N LEU A 403 -11.21 -5.34 -16.57
CA LEU A 403 -9.94 -4.92 -16.02
C LEU A 403 -8.91 -6.06 -15.96
N LEU A 404 -9.35 -7.27 -15.58
CA LEU A 404 -8.49 -8.40 -15.29
C LEU A 404 -8.58 -9.51 -16.34
N GLY A 405 -9.56 -9.43 -17.25
CA GLY A 405 -9.68 -10.34 -18.40
C GLY A 405 -10.26 -11.71 -18.07
N THR A 406 -10.91 -11.87 -16.91
CA THR A 406 -11.58 -13.11 -16.52
C THR A 406 -12.88 -12.83 -15.75
N SER A 407 -13.89 -13.72 -15.92
CA SER A 407 -15.11 -13.66 -15.10
C SER A 407 -14.89 -14.27 -13.72
N LEU A 408 -15.66 -13.83 -12.74
CA LEU A 408 -15.56 -14.38 -11.38
C LEU A 408 -16.14 -15.80 -11.28
N ASP A 409 -17.10 -16.17 -12.14
CA ASP A 409 -17.62 -17.53 -12.21
C ASP A 409 -16.51 -18.55 -12.60
N THR A 410 -15.56 -18.13 -13.42
CA THR A 410 -14.41 -18.97 -13.77
C THR A 410 -13.60 -19.35 -12.55
N LEU A 411 -13.44 -18.44 -11.56
CA LEU A 411 -12.64 -18.67 -10.38
C LEU A 411 -13.19 -19.79 -9.49
N LYS A 412 -14.51 -19.94 -9.42
CA LYS A 412 -15.18 -20.97 -8.62
C LYS A 412 -14.92 -22.39 -9.11
N SER A 413 -14.57 -22.54 -10.39
CA SER A 413 -14.30 -23.86 -10.99
C SER A 413 -12.82 -24.21 -10.98
N VAL A 414 -11.95 -23.31 -10.55
CA VAL A 414 -10.50 -23.45 -10.67
C VAL A 414 -9.86 -23.95 -9.38
N PHE A 415 -10.38 -23.55 -8.20
CA PHE A 415 -9.83 -23.92 -6.89
C PHE A 415 -10.84 -24.60 -5.96
#